data_61a1f8948939af20b968d81903b78477
#
_entry.id   61a1f8948939af20b968d81903b78477
#
_cell.length_a   1.000
_cell.length_b   1.000
_cell.length_c   1.000
_cell.angle_alpha   90.00
_cell.angle_beta   90.00
_cell.angle_gamma   90.00
#
_symmetry.space_group_name_H-M   'P 1'
#
loop_
_entity.id
_entity.type
_entity.pdbx_description
1 polymer ?
#
loop_
_entity_poly.entity_id
_entity_poly.type
_entity_poly.pdbx_seq_one_letter_code
_entity_poly.pdbx_strand_id
1 'polypeptide(L)'
;MIGDNEIQKAVNWWSDKLRSNSPHSNGDTGLASVMACIIADRGTKPVSDEQIAIFKEELTKSLEEHRADSWISLDCDYGPCRMLDAAAQKAGINVLNFPFKTGMEIREGKVRVSDGYGMAYVEI
;
A
#
# COMPACT_ATOMS: atom_id res chain seq x y z
N MET A 1 17.40 -0.06 -15.37
CA MET A 1 16.77 -1.15 -14.59
C MET A 1 16.47 -0.67 -13.18
N ILE A 2 15.28 -0.95 -12.69
CA ILE A 2 14.88 -0.57 -11.34
C ILE A 2 15.68 -1.40 -10.33
N GLY A 3 16.27 -0.72 -9.35
CA GLY A 3 17.15 -1.37 -8.38
C GLY A 3 16.43 -1.85 -7.13
N ASP A 4 17.15 -2.60 -6.30
CA ASP A 4 16.60 -3.12 -5.05
C ASP A 4 16.16 -2.00 -4.10
N ASN A 5 16.89 -0.88 -4.08
CA ASN A 5 16.54 0.26 -3.23
C ASN A 5 15.17 0.85 -3.59
N GLU A 6 14.89 0.99 -4.87
CA GLU A 6 13.62 1.51 -5.35
C GLU A 6 12.48 0.54 -4.98
N ILE A 7 12.72 -0.75 -5.16
CA ILE A 7 11.74 -1.77 -4.81
C ILE A 7 11.46 -1.75 -3.30
N GLN A 8 12.50 -1.68 -2.49
CA GLN A 8 12.34 -1.66 -1.03
C GLN A 8 11.59 -0.41 -0.56
N LYS A 9 11.89 0.74 -1.12
CA LYS A 9 11.17 1.97 -0.79
C LYS A 9 9.69 1.84 -1.09
N ALA A 10 9.36 1.30 -2.26
CA ALA A 10 7.97 1.12 -2.68
C ALA A 10 7.25 0.14 -1.76
N VAL A 11 7.84 -1.01 -1.49
CA VAL A 11 7.24 -2.05 -0.64
C VAL A 11 7.04 -1.53 0.77
N ASN A 12 8.03 -0.86 1.33
CA ASN A 12 7.93 -0.31 2.68
C ASN A 12 6.85 0.76 2.78
N TRP A 13 6.74 1.62 1.77
CA TRP A 13 5.74 2.68 1.77
C TRP A 13 4.32 2.12 1.81
N TRP A 14 4.01 1.16 0.94
CA TRP A 14 2.69 0.54 0.91
C TRP A 14 2.40 -0.24 2.18
N SER A 15 3.41 -0.93 2.73
CA SER A 15 3.27 -1.67 3.98
C SER A 15 2.96 -0.75 5.15
N ASP A 16 3.62 0.39 5.20
CA ASP A 16 3.37 1.38 6.24
C ASP A 16 1.96 1.96 6.13
N LYS A 17 1.48 2.18 4.91
CA LYS A 17 0.11 2.67 4.69
C LYS A 17 -0.92 1.65 5.13
N LEU A 18 -0.69 0.38 4.87
CA LEU A 18 -1.59 -0.68 5.33
C LEU A 18 -1.68 -0.71 6.85
N ARG A 19 -0.58 -0.49 7.55
CA ARG A 19 -0.58 -0.42 9.01
C ARG A 19 -1.31 0.83 9.51
N SER A 20 -1.06 1.97 8.86
CA SER A 20 -1.65 3.24 9.26
C SER A 20 -3.17 3.28 9.07
N ASN A 21 -3.67 2.56 8.07
CA ASN A 21 -5.10 2.52 7.77
C ASN A 21 -5.82 1.39 8.50
N SER A 22 -5.12 0.67 9.36
CA SER A 22 -5.71 -0.36 10.21
C SER A 22 -6.72 0.26 11.17
N PRO A 23 -7.81 -0.43 11.53
CA PRO A 23 -8.76 0.05 12.53
C PRO A 23 -8.14 0.34 13.90
N HIS A 24 -6.94 -0.15 14.16
CA HIS A 24 -6.20 0.12 15.39
C HIS A 24 -5.31 1.35 15.32
N SER A 25 -5.29 2.06 14.19
CA SER A 25 -4.53 3.29 14.12
C SER A 25 -5.19 4.29 15.06
N ASN A 26 -4.50 4.65 16.09
CA ASN A 26 -4.76 5.66 17.10
C ASN A 26 -6.02 6.50 16.92
N GLY A 27 -7.17 5.93 17.14
CA GLY A 27 -8.43 6.66 17.07
C GLY A 27 -8.64 7.50 18.31
N ASP A 28 -7.80 8.45 18.52
CA ASP A 28 -7.86 9.32 19.68
C ASP A 28 -8.91 10.42 19.54
N THR A 29 -9.51 10.57 18.37
CA THR A 29 -10.60 11.51 18.13
C THR A 29 -11.92 10.78 17.92
N GLY A 30 -13.03 11.42 18.23
CA GLY A 30 -14.35 10.81 18.04
C GLY A 30 -14.59 10.38 16.61
N LEU A 31 -14.14 11.17 15.64
CA LEU A 31 -14.30 10.84 14.24
C LEU A 31 -13.53 9.57 13.86
N ALA A 32 -12.28 9.48 14.28
CA ALA A 32 -11.45 8.32 14.00
C ALA A 32 -12.05 7.07 14.64
N SER A 33 -12.59 7.17 15.85
CA SER A 33 -13.26 6.05 16.52
C SER A 33 -14.49 5.60 15.76
N VAL A 34 -15.29 6.53 15.25
CA VAL A 34 -16.48 6.22 14.45
C VAL A 34 -16.07 5.51 13.17
N MET A 35 -15.04 6.00 12.49
CA MET A 35 -14.54 5.38 11.26
C MET A 35 -14.00 3.97 11.54
N ALA A 36 -13.29 3.79 12.63
CA ALA A 36 -12.79 2.48 13.02
C ALA A 36 -13.95 1.49 13.28
N CYS A 37 -15.00 1.95 13.95
CA CYS A 37 -16.18 1.12 14.20
C CYS A 37 -16.88 0.73 12.90
N ILE A 38 -17.04 1.67 11.96
CA ILE A 38 -17.65 1.40 10.67
C ILE A 38 -16.85 0.35 9.90
N ILE A 39 -15.54 0.49 9.89
CA ILE A 39 -14.64 -0.47 9.23
C ILE A 39 -14.76 -1.85 9.89
N ALA A 40 -14.78 -1.91 11.21
CA ALA A 40 -14.92 -3.15 11.95
C ALA A 40 -16.25 -3.83 11.65
N ASP A 41 -17.34 -3.05 11.58
CA ASP A 41 -18.67 -3.56 11.27
C ASP A 41 -18.73 -4.19 9.88
N ARG A 42 -17.88 -3.73 8.96
CA ARG A 42 -17.79 -4.30 7.63
C ARG A 42 -16.89 -5.53 7.57
N GLY A 43 -16.41 -6.01 8.71
CA GLY A 43 -15.57 -7.18 8.78
C GLY A 43 -14.10 -6.92 8.50
N THR A 44 -13.69 -5.66 8.43
CA THR A 44 -12.28 -5.31 8.23
C THR A 44 -11.53 -5.50 9.54
N LYS A 45 -10.44 -6.24 9.48
CA LYS A 45 -9.61 -6.53 10.66
C LYS A 45 -8.28 -5.81 10.58
N PRO A 46 -7.65 -5.53 11.74
CA PRO A 46 -6.30 -4.97 11.74
C PRO A 46 -5.33 -5.88 10.99
N VAL A 47 -4.41 -5.27 10.28
CA VAL A 47 -3.38 -6.02 9.55
C VAL A 47 -2.30 -6.46 10.54
N SER A 48 -2.04 -7.77 10.61
CA SER A 48 -1.03 -8.30 11.51
C SER A 48 0.37 -8.16 10.93
N ASP A 49 1.38 -8.27 11.78
CA ASP A 49 2.79 -8.25 11.31
C ASP A 49 3.07 -9.39 10.36
N GLU A 50 2.47 -10.55 10.61
CA GLU A 50 2.63 -11.71 9.74
C GLU A 50 2.05 -11.45 8.35
N GLN A 51 0.87 -10.83 8.30
CA GLN A 51 0.26 -10.44 7.02
C GLN A 51 1.11 -9.43 6.29
N ILE A 52 1.67 -8.46 7.00
CA ILE A 52 2.57 -7.46 6.40
C ILE A 52 3.81 -8.14 5.83
N ALA A 53 4.38 -9.11 6.53
CA ALA A 53 5.55 -9.83 6.05
C ALA A 53 5.26 -10.56 4.73
N ILE A 54 4.11 -11.22 4.64
CA ILE A 54 3.70 -11.92 3.42
C ILE A 54 3.45 -10.92 2.28
N PHE A 55 2.78 -9.81 2.58
CA PHE A 55 2.52 -8.76 1.60
C PHE A 55 3.82 -8.21 1.03
N LYS A 56 4.79 -7.91 1.89
CA LYS A 56 6.11 -7.40 1.47
C LYS A 56 6.80 -8.39 0.55
N GLU A 57 6.80 -9.66 0.91
CA GLU A 57 7.44 -10.70 0.12
C GLU A 57 6.79 -10.82 -1.26
N GLU A 58 5.48 -10.88 -1.31
CA GLU A 58 4.76 -11.05 -2.57
C GLU A 58 4.87 -9.82 -3.47
N LEU A 59 4.77 -8.62 -2.90
CA LEU A 59 4.93 -7.40 -3.68
C LEU A 59 6.37 -7.27 -4.20
N THR A 60 7.36 -7.61 -3.38
CA THR A 60 8.76 -7.60 -3.80
C THR A 60 8.98 -8.51 -4.99
N LYS A 61 8.45 -9.73 -4.95
CA LYS A 61 8.56 -10.68 -6.08
C LYS A 61 7.95 -10.10 -7.35
N SER A 62 6.77 -9.52 -7.25
CA SER A 62 6.09 -8.93 -8.40
C SER A 62 6.90 -7.78 -9.00
N LEU A 63 7.45 -6.92 -8.17
CA LEU A 63 8.26 -5.80 -8.64
C LEU A 63 9.57 -6.28 -9.26
N GLU A 64 10.18 -7.32 -8.70
CA GLU A 64 11.40 -7.90 -9.26
C GLU A 64 11.17 -8.48 -10.66
N GLU A 65 10.01 -9.04 -10.90
CA GLU A 65 9.65 -9.55 -12.22
C GLU A 65 9.57 -8.44 -13.26
N HIS A 66 9.31 -7.22 -12.84
CA HIS A 66 9.17 -6.06 -13.73
C HIS A 66 10.34 -5.08 -13.64
N ARG A 67 11.44 -5.47 -12.97
CA ARG A 67 12.56 -4.53 -12.77
C ARG A 67 13.25 -4.12 -14.06
N ALA A 68 13.10 -4.89 -15.13
CA ALA A 68 13.63 -4.52 -16.45
C ALA A 68 12.79 -3.44 -17.14
N ASP A 69 11.60 -3.19 -16.64
CA ASP A 69 10.76 -2.13 -17.18
C ASP A 69 11.36 -0.77 -16.82
N SER A 70 11.22 0.20 -17.72
CA SER A 70 11.73 1.55 -17.44
C SER A 70 10.88 2.27 -16.40
N TRP A 71 9.66 1.80 -16.16
CA TRP A 71 8.69 2.47 -15.30
C TRP A 71 7.64 1.49 -14.83
N ILE A 72 7.33 1.56 -13.53
CA ILE A 72 6.26 0.77 -12.91
C ILE A 72 5.31 1.73 -12.21
N SER A 73 4.02 1.53 -12.39
CA SER A 73 2.99 2.31 -11.71
C SER A 73 2.21 1.41 -10.76
N LEU A 74 2.11 1.83 -9.49
CA LEU A 74 1.26 1.19 -8.51
C LEU A 74 0.25 2.22 -8.04
N ASP A 75 -1.03 1.87 -8.06
CA ASP A 75 -2.04 2.82 -7.64
C ASP A 75 -3.20 2.14 -6.92
N CYS A 76 -3.93 2.96 -6.17
CA CYS A 76 -5.15 2.56 -5.51
C CYS A 76 -6.12 3.74 -5.60
N ASP A 77 -7.03 3.69 -6.57
CA ASP A 77 -8.05 4.72 -6.71
C ASP A 77 -9.25 4.38 -5.81
N TYR A 78 -10.16 3.56 -6.27
CA TYR A 78 -11.23 3.00 -5.43
C TYR A 78 -10.87 1.59 -4.97
N GLY A 79 -9.90 0.99 -5.59
CA GLY A 79 -9.37 -0.31 -5.23
C GLY A 79 -7.93 -0.42 -5.71
N PRO A 80 -7.14 -1.33 -5.13
CA PRO A 80 -5.74 -1.49 -5.49
C PRO A 80 -5.57 -2.00 -6.91
N CYS A 81 -4.47 -1.61 -7.55
CA CYS A 81 -4.11 -2.14 -8.86
C CYS A 81 -3.82 -3.65 -8.75
N ARG A 82 -3.71 -4.31 -9.92
CA ARG A 82 -3.56 -5.76 -9.96
C ARG A 82 -2.41 -6.28 -9.09
N MET A 83 -1.28 -5.61 -9.13
CA MET A 83 -0.09 -6.03 -8.39
C MET A 83 -0.30 -5.93 -6.88
N LEU A 84 -0.86 -4.82 -6.42
CA LEU A 84 -1.18 -4.63 -5.01
C LEU A 84 -2.28 -5.58 -4.54
N ASP A 85 -3.30 -5.77 -5.37
CA ASP A 85 -4.41 -6.68 -5.05
C ASP A 85 -3.93 -8.12 -4.91
N ALA A 86 -3.08 -8.58 -5.81
CA ALA A 86 -2.55 -9.93 -5.77
C ALA A 86 -1.73 -10.16 -4.49
N ALA A 87 -0.89 -9.20 -4.12
CA ALA A 87 -0.10 -9.30 -2.90
C ALA A 87 -0.98 -9.30 -1.66
N ALA A 88 -2.03 -8.48 -1.65
CA ALA A 88 -2.98 -8.43 -0.54
C ALA A 88 -3.74 -9.74 -0.40
N GLN A 89 -4.18 -10.32 -1.51
CA GLN A 89 -4.89 -11.61 -1.48
C GLN A 89 -4.00 -12.72 -0.92
N LYS A 90 -2.75 -12.78 -1.32
CA LYS A 90 -1.80 -13.76 -0.81
C LYS A 90 -1.58 -13.61 0.69
N ALA A 91 -1.59 -12.38 1.17
CA ALA A 91 -1.39 -12.08 2.59
C ALA A 91 -2.68 -12.18 3.42
N GLY A 92 -3.83 -12.34 2.78
CA GLY A 92 -5.11 -12.33 3.48
C GLY A 92 -5.51 -10.95 3.99
N ILE A 93 -5.00 -9.89 3.36
CA ILE A 93 -5.30 -8.51 3.75
C ILE A 93 -6.52 -8.02 2.99
N ASN A 94 -7.46 -7.41 3.72
CA ASN A 94 -8.65 -6.83 3.11
C ASN A 94 -8.25 -5.57 2.33
N VAL A 95 -8.73 -5.46 1.09
CA VAL A 95 -8.41 -4.31 0.22
C VAL A 95 -8.90 -2.97 0.78
N LEU A 96 -9.85 -2.98 1.70
CA LEU A 96 -10.32 -1.75 2.37
C LEU A 96 -9.25 -1.12 3.26
N ASN A 97 -8.16 -1.83 3.54
CA ASN A 97 -7.03 -1.27 4.30
C ASN A 97 -6.12 -0.39 3.45
N PHE A 98 -6.25 -0.43 2.12
CA PHE A 98 -5.44 0.42 1.26
C PHE A 98 -5.92 1.87 1.30
N PRO A 99 -4.99 2.83 1.20
CA PRO A 99 -5.38 4.25 1.11
C PRO A 99 -6.01 4.53 -0.25
N PHE A 100 -7.08 5.31 -0.27
CA PHE A 100 -7.75 5.68 -1.52
C PHE A 100 -7.05 6.83 -2.21
N LYS A 101 -7.21 6.91 -3.53
CA LYS A 101 -6.70 8.03 -4.33
C LYS A 101 -5.19 8.22 -4.21
N THR A 102 -4.48 7.12 -4.16
CA THR A 102 -3.04 7.09 -3.97
C THR A 102 -2.37 6.49 -5.19
N GLY A 103 -1.28 7.10 -5.63
CA GLY A 103 -0.51 6.59 -6.76
C GLY A 103 0.97 6.58 -6.46
N MET A 104 1.69 5.65 -7.08
CA MET A 104 3.13 5.56 -6.95
C MET A 104 3.75 5.31 -8.32
N GLU A 105 4.86 5.97 -8.57
CA GLU A 105 5.64 5.81 -9.79
C GLU A 105 7.05 5.38 -9.42
N ILE A 106 7.47 4.24 -9.95
CA ILE A 106 8.79 3.66 -9.67
C ILE A 106 9.61 3.71 -10.94
N ARG A 107 10.76 4.37 -10.88
CA ARG A 107 11.73 4.44 -11.98
C ARG A 107 13.11 4.13 -11.45
N GLU A 108 14.05 3.90 -12.34
CA GLU A 108 15.44 3.74 -11.95
C GLU A 108 15.93 4.99 -11.21
N GLY A 109 16.34 4.79 -9.97
CA GLY A 109 16.83 5.88 -9.12
C GLY A 109 15.77 6.76 -8.48
N LYS A 110 14.48 6.50 -8.73
CA LYS A 110 13.41 7.35 -8.20
C LYS A 110 12.16 6.56 -7.83
N VAL A 111 11.59 6.91 -6.67
CA VAL A 111 10.24 6.49 -6.30
C VAL A 111 9.47 7.73 -5.90
N ARG A 112 8.34 7.97 -6.56
CA ARG A 112 7.50 9.14 -6.26
C ARG A 112 6.10 8.70 -5.94
N VAL A 113 5.45 9.40 -5.02
CA VAL A 113 4.09 9.07 -4.58
C VAL A 113 3.20 10.30 -4.58
N SER A 114 1.92 10.07 -4.88
CA SER A 114 0.86 11.04 -4.73
C SER A 114 -0.08 10.48 -3.66
N ASP A 115 -0.09 11.11 -2.49
CA ASP A 115 -0.84 10.62 -1.33
C ASP A 115 -2.12 11.43 -1.17
N GLY A 116 -3.06 11.19 -2.05
CA GLY A 116 -4.35 11.84 -2.03
C GLY A 116 -4.77 12.35 -3.40
N TYR A 117 -6.06 12.53 -3.55
CA TYR A 117 -6.64 12.99 -4.81
C TYR A 117 -6.18 14.41 -5.13
N GLY A 118 -5.64 14.60 -6.32
CA GLY A 118 -5.18 15.92 -6.76
C GLY A 118 -3.85 16.37 -6.18
N MET A 119 -3.20 15.54 -5.36
CA MET A 119 -1.89 15.89 -4.79
C MET A 119 -0.78 15.67 -5.80
N ALA A 120 0.22 16.54 -5.77
CA ALA A 120 1.40 16.39 -6.61
C ALA A 120 2.24 15.19 -6.15
N TYR A 121 2.96 14.59 -7.09
CA TYR A 121 3.89 13.50 -6.77
C TYR A 121 5.10 14.03 -6.00
N VAL A 122 5.49 13.32 -4.97
CA VAL A 122 6.64 13.66 -4.12
C VAL A 122 7.60 12.47 -4.11
N GLU A 123 8.88 12.77 -4.28
CA GLU A 123 9.92 11.74 -4.22
C GLU A 123 10.14 11.27 -2.77
N ILE A 124 10.27 9.97 -2.60
CA ILE A 124 10.50 9.38 -1.28
C ILE A 124 11.88 8.73 -1.17
#